data_d5e0c8a644ff4ef6ccc150aecdfecc7a
#
_entry.id   d5e0c8a644ff4ef6ccc150aecdfecc7a
#
_cell.length_a   1.000
_cell.length_b   1.000
_cell.length_c   1.000
_cell.angle_alpha   90.00
_cell.angle_beta   90.00
_cell.angle_gamma   90.00
#
_symmetry.space_group_name_H-M   'P 1'
#
loop_
_entity.id
_entity.type
_entity.pdbx_description
1 polymer ?
#
loop_
_entity_poly.entity_id
_entity_poly.type
_entity_poly.pdbx_seq_one_letter_code
_entity_poly.pdbx_strand_id
1 'polypeptide(L)'
;SKYINKDYQKVTEYLNYLYKEIDLLFEHLNKNHIELNVGTVFFGGGSPTILNREDLKKLVDKLRGLFDWSNVEFFTVESDPRRVDEDRLIYNHEICGTNRISFGMQDLDPEVQRRVNRIQPVKLFEDLLTSKVRKMYKEIAFDLLIGQPGQTLESMSKTCDEVIRLKPTLVQLSLMAYKPWVAKYQVQMLAEGPLPDFLERKELLEIIHNKLKAGGYIRTGFECYSLPGSPMTKAFDEGNAHYGASGHQTGGRVNFIAVGSSSMSNLGNDYYVQ
;
A
#
# COMPACT_ATOMS: atom_id res chain seq x y z
N SER A 1 -6.37 -4.79 -8.87
CA SER A 1 -5.54 -5.76 -9.60
C SER A 1 -6.14 -6.05 -10.96
N LYS A 2 -5.31 -6.14 -11.98
CA LYS A 2 -5.74 -6.36 -13.37
C LYS A 2 -6.28 -7.78 -13.61
N TYR A 3 -6.01 -8.73 -12.73
CA TYR A 3 -6.41 -10.13 -12.90
C TYR A 3 -6.87 -10.70 -11.56
N ILE A 4 -8.14 -11.05 -11.48
CA ILE A 4 -8.64 -11.95 -10.44
C ILE A 4 -8.23 -13.35 -10.91
N ASN A 5 -7.07 -13.80 -10.51
CA ASN A 5 -6.63 -15.14 -10.88
C ASN A 5 -7.24 -16.14 -9.91
N LYS A 6 -8.15 -16.98 -10.43
CA LYS A 6 -8.70 -18.12 -9.68
C LYS A 6 -7.77 -19.33 -9.69
N ASP A 7 -6.75 -19.30 -10.56
CA ASP A 7 -5.80 -20.37 -10.76
C ASP A 7 -4.47 -20.03 -10.09
N TYR A 8 -4.19 -20.68 -8.97
CA TYR A 8 -2.94 -20.49 -8.22
C TYR A 8 -1.70 -20.93 -9.00
N GLN A 9 -1.86 -21.77 -10.05
CA GLN A 9 -0.75 -22.21 -10.89
C GLN A 9 -0.01 -21.01 -11.52
N LYS A 10 -0.73 -19.98 -11.93
CA LYS A 10 -0.12 -18.76 -12.47
C LYS A 10 0.67 -17.96 -11.42
N VAL A 11 0.27 -18.03 -10.17
CA VAL A 11 1.03 -17.42 -9.06
C VAL A 11 2.35 -18.18 -8.88
N THR A 12 2.31 -19.51 -8.91
CA THR A 12 3.50 -20.34 -8.83
C THR A 12 4.45 -20.09 -10.01
N GLU A 13 3.92 -19.99 -11.22
CA GLU A 13 4.71 -19.66 -12.41
C GLU A 13 5.36 -18.28 -12.29
N TYR A 14 4.60 -17.27 -11.86
CA TYR A 14 5.13 -15.94 -11.60
C TYR A 14 6.26 -15.94 -10.55
N LEU A 15 6.08 -16.66 -9.44
CA LEU A 15 7.11 -16.78 -8.40
C LEU A 15 8.39 -17.41 -8.92
N ASN A 16 8.31 -18.40 -9.83
CA ASN A 16 9.48 -18.99 -10.44
C ASN A 16 10.29 -17.99 -11.27
N TYR A 17 9.61 -17.08 -11.99
CA TYR A 17 10.30 -15.99 -12.69
C TYR A 17 10.86 -14.95 -11.73
N LEU A 18 10.10 -14.59 -10.71
CA LEU A 18 10.55 -13.64 -9.69
C LEU A 18 11.80 -14.15 -8.96
N TYR A 19 11.86 -15.43 -8.62
CA TYR A 19 13.05 -16.02 -7.99
C TYR A 19 14.27 -15.94 -8.92
N LYS A 20 14.11 -16.24 -10.21
CA LYS A 20 15.20 -16.10 -11.18
C LYS A 20 15.68 -14.67 -11.32
N GLU A 21 14.77 -13.70 -11.36
CA GLU A 21 15.09 -12.28 -11.43
C GLU A 21 15.87 -11.83 -10.19
N ILE A 22 15.43 -12.25 -9.00
CA ILE A 22 16.15 -11.99 -7.75
C ILE A 22 17.57 -12.59 -7.80
N ASP A 23 17.71 -13.83 -8.26
CA ASP A 23 19.01 -14.49 -8.36
C ASP A 23 19.94 -13.74 -9.31
N LEU A 24 19.47 -13.35 -10.50
CA LEU A 24 20.23 -12.57 -11.47
C LEU A 24 20.68 -11.22 -10.93
N LEU A 25 19.77 -10.51 -10.21
CA LEU A 25 20.10 -9.24 -9.57
C LEU A 25 21.23 -9.41 -8.56
N PHE A 26 21.12 -10.36 -7.66
CA PHE A 26 22.12 -10.59 -6.62
C PHE A 26 23.43 -11.16 -7.16
N GLU A 27 23.41 -11.99 -8.21
CA GLU A 27 24.61 -12.39 -8.95
C GLU A 27 25.33 -11.15 -9.51
N HIS A 28 24.58 -10.22 -10.12
CA HIS A 28 25.15 -8.98 -10.66
C HIS A 28 25.74 -8.10 -9.56
N LEU A 29 25.05 -7.91 -8.43
CA LEU A 29 25.54 -7.13 -7.30
C LEU A 29 26.83 -7.73 -6.73
N ASN A 30 26.84 -9.03 -6.49
CA ASN A 30 28.00 -9.76 -5.97
C ASN A 30 29.20 -9.67 -6.91
N LYS A 31 29.00 -9.87 -8.22
CA LYS A 31 30.05 -9.76 -9.24
C LYS A 31 30.69 -8.36 -9.26
N ASN A 32 29.94 -7.32 -8.93
CA ASN A 32 30.41 -5.94 -8.91
C ASN A 32 30.78 -5.46 -7.50
N HIS A 33 30.81 -6.34 -6.51
CA HIS A 33 31.15 -6.02 -5.12
C HIS A 33 30.23 -4.94 -4.52
N ILE A 34 28.95 -4.94 -4.89
CA ILE A 34 27.94 -4.00 -4.39
C ILE A 34 27.21 -4.63 -3.21
N GLU A 35 27.40 -4.07 -2.02
CA GLU A 35 26.69 -4.45 -0.81
C GLU A 35 25.43 -3.60 -0.63
N LEU A 36 24.31 -4.25 -0.28
CA LEU A 36 23.05 -3.57 -0.02
C LEU A 36 22.90 -3.28 1.46
N ASN A 37 22.72 -2.03 1.82
CA ASN A 37 22.27 -1.61 3.14
C ASN A 37 20.78 -1.29 3.06
N VAL A 38 19.93 -2.29 3.34
CA VAL A 38 18.48 -2.22 3.16
C VAL A 38 17.82 -1.71 4.43
N GLY A 39 17.11 -0.59 4.34
CA GLY A 39 16.36 -0.02 5.47
C GLY A 39 14.86 -0.32 5.42
N THR A 40 14.34 -0.66 4.25
CA THR A 40 12.90 -0.95 4.07
C THR A 40 12.72 -2.04 3.03
N VAL A 41 11.84 -2.98 3.31
CA VAL A 41 11.35 -3.98 2.36
C VAL A 41 9.87 -3.74 2.13
N PHE A 42 9.45 -3.77 0.85
CA PHE A 42 8.09 -3.46 0.47
C PHE A 42 7.55 -4.48 -0.54
N PHE A 43 6.48 -5.15 -0.18
CA PHE A 43 5.73 -6.02 -1.08
C PHE A 43 4.44 -5.32 -1.46
N GLY A 44 4.33 -4.93 -2.72
CA GLY A 44 3.19 -4.13 -3.20
C GLY A 44 2.88 -4.33 -4.67
N GLY A 45 2.12 -3.39 -5.22
CA GLY A 45 1.76 -3.30 -6.63
C GLY A 45 0.42 -3.94 -6.99
N GLY A 46 0.31 -5.24 -6.96
CA GLY A 46 -0.97 -5.94 -7.18
C GLY A 46 -1.70 -6.18 -5.87
N SER A 47 -1.72 -7.43 -5.43
CA SER A 47 -2.18 -7.79 -4.09
C SER A 47 -1.29 -8.92 -3.59
N PRO A 48 -0.22 -8.60 -2.84
CA PRO A 48 0.70 -9.61 -2.30
C PRO A 48 0.00 -10.65 -1.44
N THR A 49 -1.17 -10.32 -0.91
CA THR A 49 -2.03 -11.26 -0.16
C THR A 49 -2.65 -12.37 -1.00
N ILE A 50 -2.38 -12.40 -2.32
CA ILE A 50 -2.67 -13.57 -3.15
C ILE A 50 -1.75 -14.75 -2.82
N LEU A 51 -0.54 -14.48 -2.33
CA LEU A 51 0.39 -15.51 -1.90
C LEU A 51 -0.19 -16.26 -0.69
N ASN A 52 -0.14 -17.58 -0.72
CA ASN A 52 -0.41 -18.36 0.47
C ASN A 52 0.70 -18.15 1.53
N ARG A 53 0.52 -18.70 2.73
CA ARG A 53 1.47 -18.52 3.85
C ARG A 53 2.85 -19.09 3.53
N GLU A 54 2.88 -20.23 2.88
CA GLU A 54 4.10 -20.95 2.56
C GLU A 54 4.93 -20.22 1.50
N ASP A 55 4.30 -19.75 0.42
CA ASP A 55 4.99 -19.01 -0.64
C ASP A 55 5.46 -17.65 -0.19
N LEU A 56 4.69 -16.96 0.66
CA LEU A 56 5.14 -15.71 1.28
C LEU A 56 6.39 -15.97 2.14
N LYS A 57 6.35 -16.99 2.98
CA LYS A 57 7.51 -17.36 3.80
C LYS A 57 8.73 -17.71 2.97
N LYS A 58 8.58 -18.54 1.93
CA LYS A 58 9.67 -18.91 1.01
C LYS A 58 10.31 -17.68 0.37
N LEU A 59 9.50 -16.73 -0.09
CA LEU A 59 10.01 -15.49 -0.68
C LEU A 59 10.79 -14.66 0.35
N VAL A 60 10.27 -14.52 1.56
CA VAL A 60 10.95 -13.81 2.64
C VAL A 60 12.25 -14.50 3.06
N ASP A 61 12.24 -15.84 3.21
CA ASP A 61 13.42 -16.60 3.57
C ASP A 61 14.52 -16.49 2.48
N LYS A 62 14.12 -16.49 1.20
CA LYS A 62 15.05 -16.25 0.09
C LYS A 62 15.73 -14.88 0.22
N LEU A 63 14.95 -13.82 0.46
CA LEU A 63 15.50 -12.47 0.63
C LEU A 63 16.40 -12.37 1.86
N ARG A 64 16.03 -13.03 2.97
CA ARG A 64 16.86 -13.09 4.19
C ARG A 64 18.22 -13.76 3.96
N GLY A 65 18.32 -14.67 3.01
CA GLY A 65 19.57 -15.30 2.63
C GLY A 65 20.46 -14.45 1.72
N LEU A 66 19.99 -13.31 1.23
CA LEU A 66 20.66 -12.52 0.21
C LEU A 66 21.27 -11.22 0.71
N PHE A 67 20.74 -10.63 1.78
CA PHE A 67 21.26 -9.40 2.38
C PHE A 67 20.98 -9.36 3.88
N ASP A 68 21.70 -8.49 4.59
CA ASP A 68 21.52 -8.30 6.03
C ASP A 68 20.21 -7.54 6.33
N TRP A 69 19.39 -8.13 7.20
CA TRP A 69 18.10 -7.58 7.64
C TRP A 69 18.20 -6.77 8.94
N SER A 70 19.37 -6.69 9.56
CA SER A 70 19.55 -5.98 10.84
C SER A 70 19.15 -4.50 10.77
N ASN A 71 19.30 -3.89 9.57
CA ASN A 71 18.95 -2.50 9.32
C ASN A 71 17.54 -2.31 8.72
N VAL A 72 16.77 -3.38 8.54
CA VAL A 72 15.40 -3.28 8.02
C VAL A 72 14.47 -2.76 9.11
N GLU A 73 14.16 -1.49 9.05
CA GLU A 73 13.26 -0.82 9.99
C GLU A 73 11.79 -1.18 9.71
N PHE A 74 11.41 -1.17 8.42
CA PHE A 74 10.06 -1.48 7.98
C PHE A 74 10.04 -2.59 6.94
N PHE A 75 9.22 -3.60 7.21
CA PHE A 75 8.78 -4.56 6.21
C PHE A 75 7.28 -4.41 6.01
N THR A 76 6.92 -3.89 4.84
CA THR A 76 5.54 -3.56 4.45
C THR A 76 4.97 -4.61 3.52
N VAL A 77 3.71 -5.00 3.75
CA VAL A 77 2.91 -5.79 2.80
C VAL A 77 1.59 -5.07 2.55
N GLU A 78 1.36 -4.67 1.29
CA GLU A 78 0.06 -4.19 0.86
C GLU A 78 -0.98 -5.30 0.97
N SER A 79 -2.11 -5.00 1.60
CA SER A 79 -3.11 -6.00 1.90
C SER A 79 -4.48 -5.60 1.38
N ASP A 80 -5.08 -6.50 0.61
CA ASP A 80 -6.51 -6.43 0.31
C ASP A 80 -7.27 -6.92 1.55
N PRO A 81 -8.03 -6.06 2.24
CA PRO A 81 -8.71 -6.42 3.48
C PRO A 81 -9.71 -7.56 3.31
N ARG A 82 -10.18 -7.82 2.07
CA ARG A 82 -11.11 -8.91 1.74
C ARG A 82 -10.42 -10.28 1.63
N ARG A 83 -9.08 -10.32 1.70
CA ARG A 83 -8.25 -11.53 1.48
C ARG A 83 -7.40 -11.91 2.67
N VAL A 84 -7.50 -11.17 3.74
CA VAL A 84 -6.76 -11.42 4.98
C VAL A 84 -7.73 -11.49 6.15
N ASP A 85 -7.35 -12.22 7.15
CA ASP A 85 -7.97 -12.28 8.46
C ASP A 85 -6.93 -11.95 9.55
N GLU A 86 -7.34 -11.88 10.80
CA GLU A 86 -6.44 -11.63 11.94
C GLU A 86 -5.32 -12.66 11.99
N ASP A 87 -5.61 -13.95 11.82
CA ASP A 87 -4.62 -15.03 11.85
C ASP A 87 -3.56 -14.87 10.76
N ARG A 88 -3.95 -14.39 9.57
CA ARG A 88 -3.02 -14.10 8.49
C ARG A 88 -2.10 -12.93 8.85
N LEU A 89 -2.63 -11.89 9.46
CA LEU A 89 -1.84 -10.74 9.91
C LEU A 89 -0.85 -11.14 11.00
N ILE A 90 -1.29 -11.94 11.96
CA ILE A 90 -0.43 -12.51 13.00
C ILE A 90 0.69 -13.34 12.37
N TYR A 91 0.37 -14.25 11.47
CA TYR A 91 1.36 -15.07 10.75
C TYR A 91 2.37 -14.20 10.00
N ASN A 92 1.89 -13.19 9.26
CA ASN A 92 2.76 -12.30 8.50
C ASN A 92 3.74 -11.56 9.42
N HIS A 93 3.30 -11.17 10.62
CA HIS A 93 4.16 -10.52 11.61
C HIS A 93 5.13 -11.52 12.27
N GLU A 94 4.61 -12.57 12.89
CA GLU A 94 5.41 -13.49 13.74
C GLU A 94 6.40 -14.33 12.92
N ILE A 95 6.01 -14.76 11.72
CA ILE A 95 6.80 -15.68 10.88
C ILE A 95 7.58 -14.92 9.80
N CYS A 96 6.94 -13.97 9.13
CA CYS A 96 7.59 -13.23 8.05
C CYS A 96 8.29 -11.96 8.53
N GLY A 97 7.94 -11.43 9.68
CA GLY A 97 8.56 -10.23 10.25
C GLY A 97 7.95 -8.93 9.74
N THR A 98 6.75 -8.96 9.15
CA THR A 98 6.07 -7.75 8.69
C THR A 98 5.70 -6.88 9.90
N ASN A 99 6.00 -5.60 9.85
CA ASN A 99 5.73 -4.66 10.94
C ASN A 99 5.05 -3.38 10.48
N ARG A 100 4.77 -3.26 9.19
CA ARG A 100 3.97 -2.20 8.57
C ARG A 100 2.96 -2.85 7.62
N ILE A 101 1.73 -2.37 7.63
CA ILE A 101 0.66 -2.86 6.76
C ILE A 101 -0.08 -1.69 6.14
N SER A 102 -0.40 -1.79 4.84
CA SER A 102 -1.30 -0.87 4.16
C SER A 102 -2.55 -1.60 3.68
N PHE A 103 -3.70 -1.05 4.02
CA PHE A 103 -5.00 -1.54 3.54
C PHE A 103 -5.58 -0.58 2.50
N GLY A 104 -5.83 -1.08 1.31
CA GLY A 104 -6.57 -0.35 0.29
C GLY A 104 -8.04 -0.21 0.70
N MET A 105 -8.35 0.75 1.56
CA MET A 105 -9.73 1.05 1.99
C MET A 105 -10.54 1.68 0.86
N GLN A 106 -9.93 2.58 0.10
CA GLN A 106 -10.46 3.27 -1.05
C GLN A 106 -11.60 4.23 -0.71
N ASP A 107 -12.78 3.73 -0.36
CA ASP A 107 -13.98 4.44 0.06
C ASP A 107 -14.85 3.48 0.88
N LEU A 108 -15.61 4.01 1.83
CA LEU A 108 -16.53 3.22 2.67
C LEU A 108 -18.01 3.41 2.30
N ASP A 109 -18.33 4.29 1.36
CA ASP A 109 -19.70 4.45 0.88
C ASP A 109 -20.14 3.21 0.09
N PRO A 110 -21.26 2.54 0.48
CA PRO A 110 -21.70 1.31 -0.18
C PRO A 110 -22.01 1.48 -1.66
N GLU A 111 -22.53 2.64 -2.07
CA GLU A 111 -22.86 2.90 -3.46
C GLU A 111 -21.61 3.11 -4.31
N VAL A 112 -20.61 3.85 -3.79
CA VAL A 112 -19.30 3.98 -4.43
C VAL A 112 -18.64 2.62 -4.57
N GLN A 113 -18.64 1.80 -3.51
CA GLN A 113 -18.09 0.44 -3.52
C GLN A 113 -18.78 -0.45 -4.57
N ARG A 114 -20.11 -0.36 -4.68
CA ARG A 114 -20.90 -1.09 -5.68
C ARG A 114 -20.49 -0.71 -7.11
N ARG A 115 -20.38 0.59 -7.39
CA ARG A 115 -20.01 1.10 -8.73
C ARG A 115 -18.64 0.66 -9.19
N VAL A 116 -17.70 0.48 -8.27
CA VAL A 116 -16.34 0.01 -8.60
C VAL A 116 -16.16 -1.49 -8.36
N ASN A 117 -17.24 -2.21 -8.06
CA ASN A 117 -17.25 -3.64 -7.75
C ASN A 117 -16.22 -4.04 -6.68
N ARG A 118 -16.15 -3.23 -5.60
CA ARG A 118 -15.22 -3.44 -4.49
C ARG A 118 -15.92 -3.27 -3.16
N ILE A 119 -16.70 -4.29 -2.79
CA ILE A 119 -17.46 -4.31 -1.53
C ILE A 119 -16.53 -4.65 -0.38
N GLN A 120 -16.41 -3.72 0.57
CA GLN A 120 -15.59 -3.85 1.77
C GLN A 120 -16.17 -3.00 2.91
N PRO A 121 -17.18 -3.54 3.61
CA PRO A 121 -17.86 -2.81 4.67
C PRO A 121 -16.90 -2.48 5.82
N VAL A 122 -17.22 -1.45 6.60
CA VAL A 122 -16.41 -0.99 7.75
C VAL A 122 -16.12 -2.12 8.74
N LYS A 123 -17.07 -3.01 8.96
CA LYS A 123 -16.95 -4.19 9.83
C LYS A 123 -15.72 -5.04 9.51
N LEU A 124 -15.37 -5.15 8.23
CA LEU A 124 -14.16 -5.87 7.80
C LEU A 124 -12.88 -5.29 8.41
N PHE A 125 -12.77 -3.96 8.49
CA PHE A 125 -11.63 -3.31 9.11
C PHE A 125 -11.65 -3.42 10.64
N GLU A 126 -12.82 -3.38 11.25
CA GLU A 126 -12.97 -3.60 12.69
C GLU A 126 -12.46 -4.99 13.09
N ASP A 127 -12.80 -6.01 12.31
CA ASP A 127 -12.39 -7.39 12.57
C ASP A 127 -10.87 -7.59 12.36
N LEU A 128 -10.26 -6.85 11.45
CA LEU A 128 -8.80 -6.89 11.21
C LEU A 128 -7.99 -6.10 12.24
N LEU A 129 -8.52 -4.97 12.73
CA LEU A 129 -7.79 -4.03 13.60
C LEU A 129 -7.97 -4.33 15.08
N THR A 130 -7.82 -5.58 15.45
CA THR A 130 -7.91 -6.01 16.86
C THR A 130 -6.80 -5.37 17.72
N SER A 131 -6.98 -5.40 19.01
CA SER A 131 -5.95 -4.90 19.94
C SER A 131 -4.62 -5.64 19.80
N LYS A 132 -4.65 -6.92 19.40
CA LYS A 132 -3.46 -7.73 19.15
C LYS A 132 -2.72 -7.21 17.91
N VAL A 133 -3.41 -7.08 16.77
CA VAL A 133 -2.84 -6.56 15.53
C VAL A 133 -2.25 -5.16 15.72
N ARG A 134 -2.98 -4.27 16.41
CA ARG A 134 -2.50 -2.90 16.68
C ARG A 134 -1.22 -2.83 17.50
N LYS A 135 -0.98 -3.82 18.40
CA LYS A 135 0.26 -3.90 19.19
C LYS A 135 1.43 -4.46 18.38
N MET A 136 1.16 -5.32 17.41
CA MET A 136 2.18 -6.00 16.63
C MET A 136 2.76 -5.10 15.53
N TYR A 137 1.91 -4.28 14.89
CA TYR A 137 2.33 -3.45 13.76
C TYR A 137 2.75 -2.05 14.21
N LYS A 138 3.97 -1.64 13.85
CA LYS A 138 4.50 -0.29 14.10
C LYS A 138 3.70 0.79 13.37
N GLU A 139 3.20 0.46 12.18
CA GLU A 139 2.40 1.35 11.37
C GLU A 139 1.29 0.60 10.65
N ILE A 140 0.08 1.15 10.71
CA ILE A 140 -1.11 0.69 9.99
C ILE A 140 -1.57 1.84 9.11
N ALA A 141 -1.53 1.64 7.80
CA ALA A 141 -1.91 2.63 6.81
C ALA A 141 -3.26 2.30 6.15
N PHE A 142 -4.04 3.33 5.86
CA PHE A 142 -5.21 3.26 5.00
C PHE A 142 -4.98 4.08 3.74
N ASP A 143 -5.24 3.47 2.59
CA ASP A 143 -5.20 4.15 1.30
C ASP A 143 -6.62 4.50 0.87
N LEU A 144 -6.90 5.79 0.69
CA LEU A 144 -8.16 6.31 0.16
C LEU A 144 -7.97 6.68 -1.31
N LEU A 145 -8.99 6.41 -2.13
CA LEU A 145 -8.97 6.71 -3.55
C LEU A 145 -10.01 7.77 -3.90
N ILE A 146 -9.56 8.89 -4.43
CA ILE A 146 -10.39 10.04 -4.75
C ILE A 146 -10.65 10.10 -6.24
N GLY A 147 -11.86 10.42 -6.62
CA GLY A 147 -12.29 10.52 -8.02
C GLY A 147 -12.98 9.26 -8.54
N GLN A 148 -13.51 8.42 -7.64
CA GLN A 148 -14.34 7.26 -8.01
C GLN A 148 -15.75 7.71 -8.42
N PRO A 149 -16.46 6.95 -9.30
CA PRO A 149 -17.82 7.30 -9.69
C PRO A 149 -18.78 7.26 -8.49
N GLY A 150 -19.57 8.30 -8.34
CA GLY A 150 -20.56 8.41 -7.26
C GLY A 150 -20.05 8.98 -5.95
N GLN A 151 -18.75 9.31 -5.83
CA GLN A 151 -18.26 10.04 -4.67
C GLN A 151 -18.90 11.42 -4.56
N THR A 152 -19.33 11.78 -3.36
CA THR A 152 -19.86 13.09 -3.00
C THR A 152 -19.14 13.65 -1.77
N LEU A 153 -19.30 14.93 -1.50
CA LEU A 153 -18.76 15.54 -0.27
C LEU A 153 -19.33 14.87 0.99
N GLU A 154 -20.61 14.50 0.96
CA GLU A 154 -21.27 13.82 2.09
C GLU A 154 -20.72 12.40 2.28
N SER A 155 -20.60 11.58 1.20
CA SER A 155 -20.08 10.22 1.29
C SER A 155 -18.63 10.20 1.78
N MET A 156 -17.81 11.12 1.25
CA MET A 156 -16.41 11.22 1.66
C MET A 156 -16.28 11.73 3.11
N SER A 157 -17.14 12.66 3.53
CA SER A 157 -17.18 13.10 4.93
C SER A 157 -17.44 11.92 5.88
N LYS A 158 -18.42 11.06 5.56
CA LYS A 158 -18.72 9.85 6.35
C LYS A 158 -17.56 8.84 6.32
N THR A 159 -16.93 8.66 5.17
CA THR A 159 -15.72 7.81 5.06
C THR A 159 -14.62 8.33 5.97
N CYS A 160 -14.38 9.65 6.01
CA CYS A 160 -13.39 10.26 6.91
C CYS A 160 -13.73 10.06 8.39
N ASP A 161 -15.01 10.16 8.77
CA ASP A 161 -15.45 9.93 10.16
C ASP A 161 -15.12 8.50 10.60
N GLU A 162 -15.34 7.51 9.73
CA GLU A 162 -14.97 6.12 9.99
C GLU A 162 -13.46 5.91 10.04
N VAL A 163 -12.71 6.55 9.16
CA VAL A 163 -11.23 6.52 9.19
C VAL A 163 -10.72 7.06 10.53
N ILE A 164 -11.24 8.20 10.97
CA ILE A 164 -10.86 8.81 12.25
C ILE A 164 -11.23 7.88 13.43
N ARG A 165 -12.39 7.26 13.40
CA ARG A 165 -12.86 6.30 14.40
C ARG A 165 -11.97 5.04 14.45
N LEU A 166 -11.64 4.49 13.28
CA LEU A 166 -10.78 3.31 13.15
C LEU A 166 -9.32 3.62 13.48
N LYS A 167 -8.91 4.85 13.41
CA LYS A 167 -7.64 5.38 13.86
C LYS A 167 -6.40 4.62 13.33
N PRO A 168 -6.22 4.51 12.00
CA PRO A 168 -4.94 4.08 11.44
C PRO A 168 -3.84 5.07 11.83
N THR A 169 -2.58 4.63 11.86
CA THR A 169 -1.45 5.54 12.15
C THR A 169 -1.11 6.45 10.98
N LEU A 170 -1.46 6.00 9.76
CA LEU A 170 -1.20 6.69 8.50
C LEU A 170 -2.42 6.64 7.59
N VAL A 171 -2.71 7.73 6.89
CA VAL A 171 -3.70 7.79 5.82
C VAL A 171 -3.00 8.34 4.58
N GLN A 172 -3.02 7.57 3.49
CA GLN A 172 -2.53 8.00 2.19
C GLN A 172 -3.70 8.24 1.25
N LEU A 173 -3.64 9.33 0.51
CA LEU A 173 -4.63 9.67 -0.50
C LEU A 173 -4.04 9.39 -1.88
N SER A 174 -4.85 8.84 -2.76
CA SER A 174 -4.49 8.64 -4.16
C SER A 174 -5.59 9.19 -5.06
N LEU A 175 -5.21 9.94 -6.08
CA LEU A 175 -6.15 10.36 -7.11
C LEU A 175 -6.34 9.21 -8.11
N MET A 176 -7.59 8.88 -8.40
CA MET A 176 -7.88 7.84 -9.38
C MET A 176 -7.40 8.25 -10.77
N ALA A 177 -6.46 7.50 -11.29
CA ALA A 177 -6.01 7.65 -12.67
C ALA A 177 -6.99 6.94 -13.60
N TYR A 178 -7.79 7.71 -14.35
CA TYR A 178 -8.67 7.20 -15.36
C TYR A 178 -7.93 7.13 -16.72
N LYS A 179 -7.56 5.92 -17.12
CA LYS A 179 -6.77 5.63 -18.34
C LYS A 179 -7.40 4.46 -19.12
N PRO A 180 -8.60 4.63 -19.71
CA PRO A 180 -9.34 3.53 -20.35
C PRO A 180 -8.62 2.94 -21.57
N TRP A 181 -7.72 3.70 -22.20
CA TRP A 181 -6.89 3.21 -23.31
C TRP A 181 -5.81 2.19 -22.85
N VAL A 182 -5.42 2.21 -21.56
CA VAL A 182 -4.52 1.21 -20.94
C VAL A 182 -5.34 0.15 -20.19
N ALA A 183 -6.33 0.60 -19.44
CA ALA A 183 -7.13 -0.23 -18.53
C ALA A 183 -8.58 -0.30 -19.04
N LYS A 184 -8.83 -1.12 -20.06
CA LYS A 184 -10.13 -1.23 -20.74
C LYS A 184 -11.31 -1.48 -19.81
N TYR A 185 -11.10 -2.16 -18.67
CA TYR A 185 -12.14 -2.35 -17.66
C TYR A 185 -12.64 -1.03 -17.03
N GLN A 186 -11.86 0.04 -17.11
CA GLN A 186 -12.28 1.36 -16.60
C GLN A 186 -13.40 1.97 -17.45
N VAL A 187 -13.56 1.55 -18.70
CA VAL A 187 -14.70 2.00 -19.54
C VAL A 187 -16.03 1.65 -18.86
N GLN A 188 -16.11 0.49 -18.21
CA GLN A 188 -17.31 0.07 -17.50
C GLN A 188 -17.64 0.98 -16.31
N MET A 189 -16.66 1.65 -15.74
CA MET A 189 -16.89 2.59 -14.62
C MET A 189 -17.73 3.80 -15.05
N LEU A 190 -17.61 4.25 -16.30
CA LEU A 190 -18.43 5.36 -16.82
C LEU A 190 -19.90 4.97 -17.01
N ALA A 191 -20.20 3.70 -17.22
CA ALA A 191 -21.57 3.21 -17.27
C ALA A 191 -22.29 3.32 -15.93
N GLU A 192 -21.53 3.36 -14.83
CA GLU A 192 -22.06 3.52 -13.47
C GLU A 192 -22.23 4.99 -13.02
N GLY A 193 -21.86 5.92 -13.89
CA GLY A 193 -22.02 7.36 -13.68
C GLY A 193 -20.77 8.17 -14.03
N PRO A 194 -20.89 9.50 -14.08
CA PRO A 194 -19.75 10.37 -14.35
C PRO A 194 -18.71 10.26 -13.23
N LEU A 195 -17.46 10.48 -13.61
CA LEU A 195 -16.38 10.69 -12.64
C LEU A 195 -16.40 12.13 -12.16
N PRO A 196 -16.05 12.39 -10.89
CA PRO A 196 -15.87 13.75 -10.40
C PRO A 196 -14.88 14.51 -11.29
N ASP A 197 -15.23 15.73 -11.66
CA ASP A 197 -14.37 16.62 -12.40
C ASP A 197 -13.23 17.19 -11.54
N PHE A 198 -12.43 18.09 -12.10
CA PHE A 198 -11.29 18.65 -11.37
C PHE A 198 -11.71 19.46 -10.13
N LEU A 199 -12.79 20.26 -10.24
CA LEU A 199 -13.25 21.09 -9.12
C LEU A 199 -13.87 20.21 -8.02
N GLU A 200 -14.69 19.25 -8.40
CA GLU A 200 -15.27 18.27 -7.48
C GLU A 200 -14.19 17.49 -6.73
N ARG A 201 -13.13 17.05 -7.43
CA ARG A 201 -11.98 16.38 -6.77
C ARG A 201 -11.24 17.30 -5.82
N LYS A 202 -11.09 18.57 -6.15
CA LYS A 202 -10.50 19.56 -5.26
C LYS A 202 -11.33 19.71 -3.98
N GLU A 203 -12.64 19.83 -4.11
CA GLU A 203 -13.56 19.92 -2.97
C GLU A 203 -13.52 18.65 -2.10
N LEU A 204 -13.45 17.45 -2.71
CA LEU A 204 -13.24 16.20 -1.99
C LEU A 204 -11.92 16.19 -1.20
N LEU A 205 -10.83 16.69 -1.78
CA LEU A 205 -9.54 16.83 -1.07
C LEU A 205 -9.63 17.81 0.09
N GLU A 206 -10.33 18.94 -0.09
CA GLU A 206 -10.50 19.95 0.96
C GLU A 206 -11.30 19.39 2.16
N ILE A 207 -12.39 18.66 1.92
CA ILE A 207 -13.16 18.05 3.01
C ILE A 207 -12.34 16.99 3.74
N ILE A 208 -11.58 16.14 3.03
CA ILE A 208 -10.70 15.17 3.66
C ILE A 208 -9.66 15.85 4.52
N HIS A 209 -8.99 16.88 3.99
CA HIS A 209 -8.00 17.65 4.74
C HIS A 209 -8.57 18.20 6.04
N ASN A 210 -9.72 18.87 5.97
CA ASN A 210 -10.36 19.49 7.13
C ASN A 210 -10.79 18.44 8.16
N LYS A 211 -11.36 17.31 7.72
CA LYS A 211 -11.81 16.23 8.59
C LYS A 211 -10.62 15.55 9.29
N LEU A 212 -9.59 15.13 8.54
CA LEU A 212 -8.43 14.47 9.13
C LEU A 212 -7.69 15.38 10.10
N LYS A 213 -7.54 16.68 9.76
CA LYS A 213 -6.96 17.66 10.67
C LYS A 213 -7.77 17.81 11.95
N ALA A 214 -9.10 17.93 11.85
CA ALA A 214 -9.99 17.98 13.01
C ALA A 214 -9.95 16.69 13.83
N GLY A 215 -9.72 15.54 13.18
CA GLY A 215 -9.51 14.23 13.81
C GLY A 215 -8.12 14.03 14.43
N GLY A 216 -7.27 15.06 14.45
CA GLY A 216 -5.96 15.04 15.09
C GLY A 216 -4.82 14.52 14.22
N TYR A 217 -5.03 14.33 12.91
CA TYR A 217 -3.96 13.98 11.99
C TYR A 217 -3.14 15.19 11.55
N ILE A 218 -1.85 14.99 11.37
CA ILE A 218 -0.90 15.96 10.84
C ILE A 218 -0.66 15.63 9.36
N ARG A 219 -0.68 16.65 8.50
CA ARG A 219 -0.30 16.48 7.10
C ARG A 219 1.22 16.39 7.01
N THR A 220 1.73 15.19 6.71
CA THR A 220 3.16 14.87 6.67
C THR A 220 3.71 14.69 5.26
N GLY A 221 2.90 14.99 4.26
CA GLY A 221 3.29 14.92 2.86
C GLY A 221 2.22 15.49 1.95
N PHE A 222 2.43 15.38 0.65
CA PHE A 222 1.51 15.92 -0.35
C PHE A 222 0.09 15.33 -0.20
N GLU A 223 0.01 14.01 -0.10
CA GLU A 223 -1.24 13.23 0.04
C GLU A 223 -1.16 12.30 1.25
N CYS A 224 -0.46 12.70 2.31
CA CYS A 224 -0.16 11.87 3.45
C CYS A 224 -0.54 12.57 4.76
N TYR A 225 -1.22 11.84 5.63
CA TYR A 225 -1.64 12.29 6.95
C TYR A 225 -1.27 11.23 7.98
N SER A 226 -0.70 11.63 9.09
CA SER A 226 -0.30 10.70 10.13
C SER A 226 -0.64 11.19 11.53
N LEU A 227 -0.80 10.25 12.47
CA LEU A 227 -1.03 10.59 13.86
C LEU A 227 0.22 11.17 14.51
N PRO A 228 0.08 12.11 15.45
CA PRO A 228 1.21 12.59 16.27
C PRO A 228 2.00 11.43 16.88
N GLY A 229 3.33 11.52 16.81
CA GLY A 229 4.25 10.51 17.35
C GLY A 229 4.35 9.20 16.56
N SER A 230 3.64 9.07 15.43
CA SER A 230 3.81 7.94 14.51
C SER A 230 5.19 7.98 13.82
N PRO A 231 5.65 6.86 13.25
CA PRO A 231 6.92 6.84 12.51
C PRO A 231 6.98 7.89 11.41
N MET A 232 5.90 8.07 10.65
CA MET A 232 5.85 9.07 9.57
C MET A 232 5.91 10.51 10.09
N THR A 233 5.22 10.84 11.19
CA THR A 233 5.30 12.17 11.80
C THR A 233 6.70 12.46 12.28
N LYS A 234 7.35 11.50 12.95
CA LYS A 234 8.75 11.65 13.40
C LYS A 234 9.69 11.89 12.22
N ALA A 235 9.57 11.07 11.16
CA ALA A 235 10.39 11.25 9.97
C ALA A 235 10.15 12.61 9.30
N PHE A 236 8.91 13.10 9.29
CA PHE A 236 8.58 14.43 8.78
C PHE A 236 9.23 15.54 9.59
N ASP A 237 9.11 15.48 10.92
CA ASP A 237 9.69 16.48 11.84
C ASP A 237 11.23 16.50 11.75
N GLU A 238 11.85 15.36 11.49
CA GLU A 238 13.30 15.20 11.33
C GLU A 238 13.80 15.50 9.89
N GLY A 239 12.91 15.80 8.95
CA GLY A 239 13.26 16.01 7.55
C GLY A 239 13.66 14.72 6.79
N ASN A 240 13.31 13.56 7.32
CA ASN A 240 13.62 12.24 6.77
C ASN A 240 12.45 11.60 5.99
N ALA A 241 11.29 12.26 5.94
CA ALA A 241 10.17 11.81 5.12
C ALA A 241 10.42 12.12 3.64
N HIS A 242 10.17 11.17 2.77
CA HIS A 242 10.30 11.36 1.33
C HIS A 242 9.17 10.66 0.56
N TYR A 243 8.98 11.05 -0.69
CA TYR A 243 8.03 10.45 -1.61
C TYR A 243 8.79 9.64 -2.66
N GLY A 244 8.42 8.38 -2.84
CA GLY A 244 9.04 7.46 -3.78
C GLY A 244 8.04 6.61 -4.55
N ALA A 245 8.52 5.61 -5.26
CA ALA A 245 7.70 4.72 -6.08
C ALA A 245 6.60 3.97 -5.30
N SER A 246 6.78 3.75 -4.01
CA SER A 246 5.82 3.10 -3.10
C SER A 246 5.06 4.09 -2.20
N GLY A 247 4.98 5.36 -2.59
CA GLY A 247 4.32 6.43 -1.83
C GLY A 247 5.23 7.10 -0.80
N HIS A 248 4.63 7.65 0.27
CA HIS A 248 5.38 8.30 1.34
C HIS A 248 6.12 7.29 2.22
N GLN A 249 7.38 7.59 2.49
CA GLN A 249 8.29 6.72 3.22
C GLN A 249 9.09 7.48 4.27
N THR A 250 9.58 6.74 5.25
CA THR A 250 10.48 7.20 6.31
C THR A 250 11.92 6.81 6.02
N GLY A 251 12.88 7.44 6.70
CA GLY A 251 14.28 7.00 6.71
C GLY A 251 15.22 7.69 5.72
N GLY A 252 14.76 8.73 5.02
CA GLY A 252 15.63 9.59 4.17
C GLY A 252 16.32 8.87 3.01
N ARG A 253 15.93 7.64 2.69
CA ARG A 253 16.56 6.81 1.66
C ARG A 253 15.88 7.02 0.33
N VAL A 254 16.66 7.41 -0.66
CA VAL A 254 16.17 7.75 -2.00
C VAL A 254 16.33 6.62 -3.03
N ASN A 255 17.22 5.66 -2.77
CA ASN A 255 17.43 4.52 -3.67
C ASN A 255 16.41 3.43 -3.40
N PHE A 256 15.80 2.95 -4.47
CA PHE A 256 14.78 1.89 -4.43
C PHE A 256 15.08 0.89 -5.55
N ILE A 257 15.40 -0.35 -5.17
CA ILE A 257 15.58 -1.46 -6.10
C ILE A 257 14.32 -2.30 -6.05
N ALA A 258 13.68 -2.45 -7.18
CA ALA A 258 12.45 -3.22 -7.31
C ALA A 258 12.61 -4.39 -8.28
N VAL A 259 11.95 -5.48 -7.98
CA VAL A 259 11.87 -6.67 -8.82
C VAL A 259 10.41 -7.08 -9.03
N GLY A 260 10.15 -7.81 -10.09
CA GLY A 260 8.81 -8.27 -10.45
C GLY A 260 8.16 -7.44 -11.55
N SER A 261 7.14 -8.01 -12.16
CA SER A 261 6.43 -7.41 -13.30
C SER A 261 5.88 -6.02 -12.98
N SER A 262 6.20 -5.05 -13.81
CA SER A 262 5.85 -3.63 -13.66
C SER A 262 6.49 -2.96 -12.45
N SER A 263 7.61 -3.48 -11.96
CA SER A 263 8.38 -2.86 -10.90
C SER A 263 9.06 -1.58 -11.39
N MET A 264 9.26 -0.64 -10.47
CA MET A 264 9.97 0.62 -10.73
C MET A 264 11.11 0.75 -9.75
N SER A 265 12.33 0.88 -10.26
CA SER A 265 13.51 1.19 -9.47
C SER A 265 13.88 2.65 -9.62
N ASN A 266 14.45 3.22 -8.56
CA ASN A 266 15.05 4.54 -8.55
C ASN A 266 16.46 4.43 -7.95
N LEU A 267 17.48 4.75 -8.72
CA LEU A 267 18.86 4.70 -8.30
C LEU A 267 19.52 6.08 -8.59
N GLY A 268 19.73 6.85 -7.55
CA GLY A 268 20.18 8.24 -7.71
C GLY A 268 19.12 9.08 -8.45
N ASN A 269 19.45 9.55 -9.64
CA ASN A 269 18.57 10.36 -10.48
C ASN A 269 17.86 9.55 -11.59
N ASP A 270 18.13 8.25 -11.68
CA ASP A 270 17.64 7.40 -12.76
C ASP A 270 16.45 6.54 -12.32
N TYR A 271 15.46 6.40 -13.21
CA TYR A 271 14.29 5.54 -13.02
C TYR A 271 14.30 4.39 -14.02
N TYR A 272 14.08 3.18 -13.52
CA TYR A 272 13.99 1.97 -14.32
C TYR A 272 12.62 1.33 -14.12
N VAL A 273 11.93 1.02 -15.22
CA VAL A 273 10.60 0.38 -15.22
C VAL A 273 10.69 -0.92 -15.98
N GLN A 274 10.17 -2.00 -15.41
CA GLN A 274 10.08 -3.32 -16.05
C GLN A 274 8.71 -3.59 -16.62
#